data_ce52c2f2de2b317764ba580bb9747345
#
_entry.id   ce52c2f2de2b317764ba580bb9747345
#
_cell.length_a   1.000
_cell.length_b   1.000
_cell.length_c   1.000
_cell.angle_alpha   90.00
_cell.angle_beta   90.00
_cell.angle_gamma   90.00
#
_symmetry.space_group_name_H-M   'P 1'
#
loop_
_entity.id
_entity.type
_entity.pdbx_description
1 polymer ?
#
loop_
_entity_poly.entity_id
_entity_poly.type
_entity_poly.pdbx_seq_one_letter_code
_entity_poly.pdbx_strand_id
1 'polypeptide(L)'
;MIIARQKRKENIAEYLLYMWQVEDLIRANKFDMDSINRTVIAHYDQPEEVKKEIAQWYEELIEMMRSEGVMEKGHIQLNKNVIITLTDLHLRLLKSPKEMVYSAAYYKTLPYIVQLRAKSGGEDLPELETCFAAVYGYLLLRMQGKEVSAETLEGLSLIHISEPTRH
;
A
#
# COMPACT_ATOMS: atom_id res chain seq x y z
N MET A 1 15.71 -4.80 3.31
CA MET A 1 15.50 -5.89 2.36
C MET A 1 15.62 -5.38 0.93
N ILE A 2 16.21 -6.15 0.04
CA ILE A 2 16.54 -5.74 -1.34
C ILE A 2 15.31 -5.38 -2.16
N ILE A 3 14.26 -6.21 -2.11
CA ILE A 3 13.02 -5.99 -2.87
C ILE A 3 12.33 -4.69 -2.45
N ALA A 4 12.23 -4.43 -1.16
CA ALA A 4 11.62 -3.20 -0.64
C ALA A 4 12.41 -1.96 -1.08
N ARG A 5 13.74 -2.00 -1.02
CA ARG A 5 14.60 -0.90 -1.49
C ARG A 5 14.43 -0.63 -2.98
N GLN A 6 14.39 -1.69 -3.79
CA GLN A 6 14.22 -1.56 -5.23
C GLN A 6 12.87 -0.92 -5.56
N LYS A 7 11.78 -1.43 -4.98
CA LYS A 7 10.44 -0.86 -5.19
C LYS A 7 10.36 0.61 -4.77
N ARG A 8 10.98 0.97 -3.64
CA ARG A 8 10.99 2.35 -3.17
C ARG A 8 11.69 3.32 -4.14
N LYS A 9 12.73 2.84 -4.83
CA LYS A 9 13.44 3.64 -5.84
C LYS A 9 12.68 3.75 -7.15
N GLU A 10 12.04 2.68 -7.57
CA GLU A 10 11.40 2.58 -8.88
C GLU A 10 9.97 3.11 -8.88
N ASN A 11 9.19 2.78 -7.86
CA ASN A 11 7.78 3.17 -7.77
C ASN A 11 7.32 3.17 -6.31
N ILE A 12 7.12 4.35 -5.74
CA ILE A 12 6.74 4.51 -4.34
C ILE A 12 5.32 3.96 -4.06
N ALA A 13 4.43 3.96 -5.03
CA ALA A 13 3.09 3.37 -4.87
C ALA A 13 3.18 1.84 -4.74
N GLU A 14 3.97 1.19 -5.58
CA GLU A 14 4.23 -0.25 -5.46
C GLU A 14 4.95 -0.60 -4.16
N TYR A 15 5.86 0.25 -3.71
CA TYR A 15 6.52 0.09 -2.43
C TYR A 15 5.50 0.09 -1.28
N LEU A 16 4.58 1.04 -1.27
CA LEU A 16 3.56 1.15 -0.22
C LEU A 16 2.63 -0.07 -0.21
N LEU A 17 2.13 -0.49 -1.37
CA LEU A 17 1.27 -1.67 -1.49
C LEU A 17 2.01 -2.94 -1.07
N TYR A 18 3.28 -3.06 -1.43
CA TYR A 18 4.13 -4.16 -0.99
C TYR A 18 4.31 -4.17 0.53
N MET A 19 4.57 -3.02 1.14
CA MET A 19 4.72 -2.92 2.60
C MET A 19 3.42 -3.24 3.33
N TRP A 20 2.27 -2.86 2.81
CA TRP A 20 0.98 -3.28 3.37
C TRP A 20 0.77 -4.79 3.28
N GLN A 21 1.19 -5.40 2.17
CA GLN A 21 1.17 -6.85 2.03
C GLN A 21 2.08 -7.54 3.03
N VAL A 22 3.27 -6.99 3.28
CA VAL A 22 4.20 -7.50 4.29
C VAL A 22 3.59 -7.42 5.69
N GLU A 23 2.95 -6.31 6.05
CA GLU A 23 2.24 -6.19 7.32
C GLU A 23 1.17 -7.28 7.47
N ASP A 24 0.39 -7.53 6.44
CA ASP A 24 -0.65 -8.57 6.45
C ASP A 24 -0.07 -9.99 6.47
N LEU A 25 1.04 -10.23 5.80
CA LEU A 25 1.76 -11.51 5.88
C LEU A 25 2.25 -11.79 7.30
N ILE A 26 2.77 -10.78 7.98
CA ILE A 26 3.19 -10.90 9.38
C ILE A 26 1.98 -11.24 10.26
N ARG A 27 0.85 -10.57 10.07
CA ARG A 27 -0.39 -10.86 10.81
C ARG A 27 -0.89 -12.28 10.53
N ALA A 28 -0.91 -12.70 9.28
CA ALA A 28 -1.34 -14.05 8.87
C ALA A 28 -0.47 -15.15 9.49
N ASN A 29 0.82 -14.89 9.69
CA ASN A 29 1.75 -15.78 10.35
C ASN A 29 1.80 -15.58 11.88
N LYS A 30 0.88 -14.83 12.45
CA LYS A 30 0.73 -14.58 13.91
C LYS A 30 2.01 -14.07 14.58
N PHE A 31 2.80 -13.26 13.85
CA PHE A 31 4.07 -12.71 14.33
C PHE A 31 5.12 -13.79 14.69
N ASP A 32 4.97 -15.00 14.16
CA ASP A 32 5.89 -16.12 14.41
C ASP A 32 6.95 -16.18 13.30
N MET A 33 8.21 -15.92 13.68
CA MET A 33 9.34 -15.96 12.75
C MET A 33 9.59 -17.36 12.16
N ASP A 34 9.34 -18.42 12.91
CA ASP A 34 9.48 -19.79 12.39
C ASP A 34 8.49 -20.05 11.26
N SER A 35 7.25 -19.58 11.43
CA SER A 35 6.24 -19.65 10.38
C SER A 35 6.62 -18.81 9.17
N ILE A 36 7.08 -17.57 9.36
CA ILE A 36 7.51 -16.66 8.29
C ILE A 36 8.72 -17.27 7.53
N ASN A 37 9.67 -17.84 8.22
CA ASN A 37 10.82 -18.51 7.59
C ASN A 37 10.37 -19.64 6.67
N ARG A 38 9.44 -20.49 7.11
CA ARG A 38 8.95 -21.63 6.34
C ARG A 38 8.06 -21.23 5.17
N THR A 39 7.16 -20.29 5.37
CA THR A 39 6.10 -19.95 4.41
C THR A 39 6.50 -18.85 3.44
N VAL A 40 7.42 -17.98 3.81
CA VAL A 40 7.81 -16.82 3.02
C VAL A 40 9.28 -16.87 2.62
N ILE A 41 10.18 -16.85 3.58
CA ILE A 41 11.63 -16.65 3.33
C ILE A 41 12.24 -17.87 2.62
N ALA A 42 11.83 -19.08 2.97
CA ALA A 42 12.32 -20.30 2.34
C ALA A 42 12.08 -20.36 0.82
N HIS A 43 11.06 -19.65 0.34
CA HIS A 43 10.68 -19.63 -1.08
C HIS A 43 11.43 -18.58 -1.91
N TYR A 44 12.24 -17.70 -1.28
CA TYR A 44 13.10 -16.79 -2.02
C TYR A 44 14.27 -17.53 -2.66
N ASP A 45 14.49 -17.29 -3.94
CA ASP A 45 15.65 -17.78 -4.67
C ASP A 45 16.85 -16.88 -4.39
N GLN A 46 17.38 -16.97 -3.17
CA GLN A 46 18.49 -16.16 -2.68
C GLN A 46 19.43 -16.99 -1.81
N PRO A 47 20.73 -16.61 -1.75
CA PRO A 47 21.69 -17.25 -0.84
C PRO A 47 21.27 -17.17 0.63
N GLU A 48 21.76 -18.10 1.45
CA GLU A 48 21.42 -18.17 2.88
C GLU A 48 21.75 -16.87 3.64
N GLU A 49 22.84 -16.19 3.28
CA GLU A 49 23.22 -14.91 3.87
C GLU A 49 22.15 -13.82 3.61
N VAL A 50 21.64 -13.78 2.38
CA VAL A 50 20.55 -12.83 2.01
C VAL A 50 19.26 -13.21 2.73
N LYS A 51 18.95 -14.50 2.85
CA LYS A 51 17.78 -14.96 3.62
C LYS A 51 17.86 -14.57 5.10
N LYS A 52 19.05 -14.58 5.69
CA LYS A 52 19.23 -14.08 7.07
C LYS A 52 18.96 -12.59 7.18
N GLU A 53 19.40 -11.79 6.22
CA GLU A 53 19.09 -10.35 6.18
C GLU A 53 17.58 -10.10 6.03
N ILE A 54 16.90 -10.89 5.21
CA ILE A 54 15.44 -10.81 5.06
C ILE A 54 14.75 -11.18 6.37
N ALA A 55 15.19 -12.24 7.05
CA ALA A 55 14.65 -12.64 8.35
C ALA A 55 14.82 -11.55 9.39
N GLN A 56 15.98 -10.93 9.47
CA GLN A 56 16.24 -9.81 10.38
C GLN A 56 15.31 -8.62 10.08
N TRP A 57 15.12 -8.30 8.81
CA TRP A 57 14.21 -7.24 8.40
C TRP A 57 12.76 -7.52 8.85
N TYR A 58 12.28 -8.76 8.72
CA TYR A 58 10.96 -9.14 9.24
C TYR A 58 10.88 -9.04 10.77
N GLU A 59 11.92 -9.44 11.49
CA GLU A 59 11.98 -9.27 12.95
C GLU A 59 11.87 -7.81 13.37
N GLU A 60 12.57 -6.92 12.69
CA GLU A 60 12.50 -5.47 12.92
C GLU A 60 11.10 -4.92 12.67
N LEU A 61 10.43 -5.36 11.60
CA LEU A 61 9.05 -4.96 11.31
C LEU A 61 8.07 -5.48 12.35
N ILE A 62 8.23 -6.72 12.81
CA ILE A 62 7.42 -7.30 13.89
C ILE A 62 7.53 -6.44 15.15
N GLU A 63 8.75 -6.06 15.51
CA GLU A 63 9.00 -5.21 16.68
C GLU A 63 8.36 -3.83 16.54
N MET A 64 8.48 -3.21 15.36
CA MET A 64 7.78 -1.95 15.07
C MET A 64 6.26 -2.09 15.22
N MET A 65 5.68 -3.15 14.66
CA MET A 65 4.24 -3.38 14.73
C MET A 65 3.75 -3.58 16.17
N ARG A 66 4.53 -4.26 17.00
CA ARG A 66 4.22 -4.45 18.41
C ARG A 66 4.31 -3.14 19.19
N SER A 67 5.41 -2.42 19.05
CA SER A 67 5.64 -1.17 19.77
C SER A 67 4.65 -0.07 19.38
N GLU A 68 4.21 -0.06 18.14
CA GLU A 68 3.25 0.93 17.64
C GLU A 68 1.78 0.51 17.82
N GLY A 69 1.51 -0.69 18.33
CA GLY A 69 0.16 -1.16 18.61
C GLY A 69 -0.68 -1.48 17.37
N VAL A 70 -0.04 -1.86 16.26
CA VAL A 70 -0.71 -2.17 14.99
C VAL A 70 -0.71 -3.67 14.66
N MET A 71 -0.78 -4.51 15.69
CA MET A 71 -0.77 -5.96 15.49
C MET A 71 -2.03 -6.49 14.82
N GLU A 72 -3.19 -5.91 15.10
CA GLU A 72 -4.47 -6.37 14.55
C GLU A 72 -4.87 -5.60 13.28
N LYS A 73 -4.67 -4.29 13.29
CA LYS A 73 -5.05 -3.40 12.18
C LYS A 73 -4.18 -2.15 12.17
N GLY A 74 -4.24 -1.43 11.07
CA GLY A 74 -3.49 -0.19 10.87
C GLY A 74 -2.14 -0.43 10.22
N HIS A 75 -1.33 0.60 10.22
CA HIS A 75 -0.04 0.61 9.53
C HIS A 75 1.06 1.18 10.43
N ILE A 76 2.28 0.67 10.30
CA ILE A 76 3.44 1.24 10.99
C ILE A 76 3.68 2.69 10.52
N GLN A 77 4.25 3.51 11.40
CA GLN A 77 4.49 4.93 11.12
C GLN A 77 5.37 5.14 9.88
N LEU A 78 6.32 4.26 9.64
CA LEU A 78 7.16 4.27 8.43
C LEU A 78 6.30 4.30 7.16
N ASN A 79 5.26 3.49 7.09
CA ASN A 79 4.35 3.42 5.95
C ASN A 79 3.36 4.60 5.93
N LYS A 80 2.89 5.04 7.10
CA LYS A 80 2.08 6.27 7.21
C LYS A 80 2.83 7.50 6.70
N ASN A 81 4.13 7.58 6.95
CA ASN A 81 4.96 8.69 6.47
C ASN A 81 5.02 8.76 4.95
N VAL A 82 4.97 7.63 4.26
CA VAL A 82 4.87 7.60 2.79
C VAL A 82 3.56 8.24 2.34
N ILE A 83 2.44 7.91 2.95
CA ILE A 83 1.13 8.53 2.65
C ILE A 83 1.16 10.04 2.90
N ILE A 84 1.75 10.49 3.99
CA ILE A 84 1.88 11.91 4.33
C ILE A 84 2.69 12.63 3.24
N THR A 85 3.83 12.09 2.85
CA THR A 85 4.67 12.67 1.79
C THR A 85 3.93 12.73 0.45
N LEU A 86 3.23 11.68 0.08
CA LEU A 86 2.44 11.65 -1.16
C LEU A 86 1.24 12.61 -1.10
N THR A 87 0.61 12.77 0.05
CA THR A 87 -0.47 13.75 0.25
C THR A 87 0.03 15.18 0.08
N ASP A 88 1.21 15.50 0.61
CA ASP A 88 1.85 16.80 0.42
C ASP A 88 2.15 17.08 -1.05
N LEU A 89 2.67 16.08 -1.76
CA LEU A 89 2.90 16.18 -3.21
C LEU A 89 1.58 16.38 -3.97
N HIS A 90 0.55 15.61 -3.65
CA HIS A 90 -0.79 15.72 -4.23
C HIS A 90 -1.35 17.15 -4.09
N LEU A 91 -1.29 17.72 -2.89
CA LEU A 91 -1.77 19.07 -2.64
C LEU A 91 -0.97 20.13 -3.40
N ARG A 92 0.33 19.95 -3.53
CA ARG A 92 1.18 20.85 -4.34
C ARG A 92 0.85 20.77 -5.83
N LEU A 93 0.61 19.56 -6.36
CA LEU A 93 0.21 19.36 -7.76
C LEU A 93 -1.14 19.99 -8.06
N LEU A 94 -2.12 19.90 -7.15
CA LEU A 94 -3.44 20.53 -7.31
C LEU A 94 -3.36 22.06 -7.35
N LYS A 95 -2.40 22.66 -6.67
CA LYS A 95 -2.19 24.11 -6.66
C LYS A 95 -1.34 24.62 -7.81
N SER A 96 -0.66 23.75 -8.54
CA SER A 96 0.22 24.14 -9.63
C SER A 96 -0.58 24.35 -10.93
N PRO A 97 -0.51 25.57 -11.52
CA PRO A 97 -1.19 25.83 -12.79
C PRO A 97 -0.56 25.07 -13.98
N LYS A 98 0.64 24.51 -13.81
CA LYS A 98 1.33 23.72 -14.83
C LYS A 98 0.85 22.26 -14.88
N GLU A 99 0.16 21.80 -13.83
CA GLU A 99 -0.25 20.41 -13.66
C GLU A 99 -1.77 20.24 -13.88
N MET A 100 -2.29 20.82 -14.97
CA MET A 100 -3.73 20.76 -15.27
C MET A 100 -4.24 19.35 -15.53
N VAL A 101 -3.42 18.47 -16.13
CA VAL A 101 -3.77 17.06 -16.38
C VAL A 101 -4.01 16.32 -15.09
N TYR A 102 -3.14 16.53 -14.11
CA TYR A 102 -3.29 15.94 -12.78
C TYR A 102 -4.57 16.41 -12.07
N SER A 103 -4.82 17.73 -12.08
CA SER A 103 -6.02 18.30 -11.48
C SER A 103 -7.30 17.78 -12.14
N ALA A 104 -7.34 17.68 -13.46
CA ALA A 104 -8.46 17.13 -14.19
C ALA A 104 -8.72 15.66 -13.83
N ALA A 105 -7.66 14.84 -13.74
CA ALA A 105 -7.75 13.45 -13.33
C ALA A 105 -8.28 13.32 -11.89
N TYR A 106 -7.82 14.16 -10.98
CA TYR A 106 -8.29 14.19 -9.60
C TYR A 106 -9.80 14.50 -9.52
N TYR A 107 -10.25 15.56 -10.14
CA TYR A 107 -11.67 15.95 -10.11
C TYR A 107 -12.58 14.91 -10.77
N LYS A 108 -12.11 14.24 -11.80
CA LYS A 108 -12.82 13.11 -12.43
C LYS A 108 -12.92 11.90 -11.49
N THR A 109 -11.91 11.68 -10.67
CA THR A 109 -11.84 10.56 -9.71
C THR A 109 -12.61 10.83 -8.42
N LEU A 110 -12.80 12.09 -8.03
CA LEU A 110 -13.38 12.48 -6.75
C LEU A 110 -14.73 11.81 -6.44
N PRO A 111 -15.69 11.68 -7.36
CA PRO A 111 -16.95 10.98 -7.08
C PRO A 111 -16.75 9.53 -6.66
N TYR A 112 -15.76 8.83 -7.22
CA TYR A 112 -15.42 7.45 -6.86
C TYR A 112 -14.80 7.38 -5.46
N ILE A 113 -13.97 8.34 -5.09
CA ILE A 113 -13.40 8.44 -3.74
C ILE A 113 -14.51 8.59 -2.70
N VAL A 114 -15.50 9.45 -2.98
CA VAL A 114 -16.67 9.65 -2.11
C VAL A 114 -17.47 8.35 -1.96
N GLN A 115 -17.70 7.61 -3.05
CA GLN A 115 -18.39 6.32 -3.00
C GLN A 115 -17.61 5.28 -2.18
N LEU A 116 -16.30 5.23 -2.34
CA LEU A 116 -15.44 4.30 -1.59
C LEU A 116 -15.49 4.59 -0.09
N ARG A 117 -15.44 5.85 0.32
CA ARG A 117 -15.59 6.24 1.72
C ARG A 117 -16.93 5.82 2.31
N ALA A 118 -18.00 6.00 1.56
CA ALA A 118 -19.34 5.58 1.99
C ALA A 118 -19.43 4.07 2.19
N LYS A 119 -18.81 3.28 1.31
CA LYS A 119 -18.80 1.81 1.39
C LYS A 119 -17.88 1.26 2.49
N SER A 120 -16.83 1.98 2.86
CA SER A 120 -15.86 1.57 3.90
C SER A 120 -16.25 1.95 5.33
N GLY A 121 -17.50 2.36 5.55
CA GLY A 121 -18.02 2.67 6.89
C GLY A 121 -17.76 4.09 7.37
N GLY A 122 -17.36 5.00 6.48
CA GLY A 122 -17.22 6.42 6.79
C GLY A 122 -15.97 6.77 7.59
N GLU A 123 -14.93 5.94 7.55
CA GLU A 123 -13.65 6.30 8.14
C GLU A 123 -13.09 7.56 7.45
N ASP A 124 -12.69 8.53 8.26
CA ASP A 124 -12.15 9.80 7.78
C ASP A 124 -10.66 9.67 7.45
N LEU A 125 -10.36 8.82 6.45
CA LEU A 125 -9.02 8.64 5.94
C LEU A 125 -8.66 9.75 4.94
N PRO A 126 -7.38 10.15 4.84
CA PRO A 126 -6.92 10.99 3.75
C PRO A 126 -7.30 10.43 2.38
N GLU A 127 -7.58 11.29 1.41
CA GLU A 127 -8.04 10.87 0.09
C GLU A 127 -7.10 9.88 -0.60
N LEU A 128 -5.79 10.11 -0.55
CA LEU A 128 -4.80 9.19 -1.12
C LEU A 128 -4.79 7.85 -0.40
N GLU A 129 -4.91 7.83 0.92
CA GLU A 129 -4.99 6.59 1.68
C GLU A 129 -6.25 5.79 1.29
N THR A 130 -7.37 6.45 1.07
CA THR A 130 -8.58 5.84 0.54
C THR A 130 -8.33 5.21 -0.83
N CYS A 131 -7.64 5.91 -1.72
CA CYS A 131 -7.27 5.40 -3.04
C CYS A 131 -6.36 4.17 -2.97
N PHE A 132 -5.32 4.22 -2.15
CA PHE A 132 -4.41 3.10 -1.95
C PHE A 132 -5.11 1.90 -1.32
N ALA A 133 -5.97 2.13 -0.33
CA ALA A 133 -6.77 1.07 0.29
C ALA A 133 -7.70 0.39 -0.72
N ALA A 134 -8.30 1.15 -1.64
CA ALA A 134 -9.15 0.61 -2.70
C ALA A 134 -8.34 -0.26 -3.68
N VAL A 135 -7.19 0.20 -4.13
CA VAL A 135 -6.31 -0.57 -5.02
C VAL A 135 -5.80 -1.84 -4.32
N TYR A 136 -5.39 -1.74 -3.08
CA TYR A 136 -4.95 -2.87 -2.28
C TYR A 136 -6.06 -3.90 -2.09
N GLY A 137 -7.27 -3.46 -1.74
CA GLY A 137 -8.44 -4.33 -1.61
C GLY A 137 -8.77 -5.06 -2.92
N TYR A 138 -8.67 -4.38 -4.05
CA TYR A 138 -8.82 -4.99 -5.37
C TYR A 138 -7.77 -6.07 -5.63
N LEU A 139 -6.51 -5.80 -5.31
CA LEU A 139 -5.43 -6.79 -5.46
C LEU A 139 -5.70 -8.04 -4.62
N LEU A 140 -6.16 -7.88 -3.39
CA LEU A 140 -6.52 -9.00 -2.52
C LEU A 140 -7.68 -9.82 -3.09
N LEU A 141 -8.73 -9.17 -3.58
CA LEU A 141 -9.88 -9.83 -4.21
C LEU A 141 -9.47 -10.61 -5.45
N ARG A 142 -8.62 -10.02 -6.28
CA ARG A 142 -8.07 -10.68 -7.48
C ARG A 142 -7.25 -11.91 -7.14
N MET A 143 -6.42 -11.83 -6.10
CA MET A 143 -5.63 -12.98 -5.62
C MET A 143 -6.52 -14.11 -5.08
N GLN A 144 -7.70 -13.79 -4.57
CA GLN A 144 -8.71 -14.75 -4.12
C GLN A 144 -9.61 -15.28 -5.26
N GLY A 145 -9.42 -14.80 -6.48
CA GLY A 145 -10.24 -15.17 -7.65
C GLY A 145 -11.66 -14.60 -7.62
N LYS A 146 -11.94 -13.58 -6.81
CA LYS A 146 -13.25 -12.93 -6.73
C LYS A 146 -13.43 -11.90 -7.85
N GLU A 147 -14.65 -11.85 -8.38
CA GLU A 147 -15.02 -10.86 -9.39
C GLU A 147 -15.31 -9.49 -8.76
N VAL A 148 -15.02 -8.46 -9.52
CA VAL A 148 -15.27 -7.06 -9.16
C VAL A 148 -16.18 -6.44 -10.22
N SER A 149 -17.14 -5.60 -9.80
CA SER A 149 -18.08 -4.96 -10.75
C SER A 149 -17.38 -4.05 -11.74
N ALA A 150 -17.94 -3.90 -12.94
CA ALA A 150 -17.40 -3.03 -13.99
C ALA A 150 -17.30 -1.56 -13.52
N GLU A 151 -18.27 -1.08 -12.76
CA GLU A 151 -18.25 0.27 -12.18
C GLU A 151 -17.07 0.47 -11.22
N THR A 152 -16.83 -0.51 -10.36
CA THR A 152 -15.69 -0.48 -9.43
C THR A 152 -14.36 -0.50 -10.19
N LEU A 153 -14.24 -1.33 -11.24
CA LEU A 153 -13.04 -1.37 -12.08
C LEU A 153 -12.78 -0.04 -12.78
N GLU A 154 -13.82 0.64 -13.26
CA GLU A 154 -13.69 1.97 -13.86
C GLU A 154 -13.16 3.00 -12.86
N GLY A 155 -13.71 3.03 -11.65
CA GLY A 155 -13.25 3.91 -10.58
C GLY A 155 -11.80 3.64 -10.18
N LEU A 156 -11.40 2.37 -10.06
CA LEU A 156 -10.04 1.97 -9.75
C LEU A 156 -9.05 2.34 -10.86
N SER A 157 -9.46 2.23 -12.11
CA SER A 157 -8.65 2.65 -13.26
C SER A 157 -8.34 4.14 -13.23
N LEU A 158 -9.33 4.98 -12.89
CA LEU A 158 -9.15 6.43 -12.73
C LEU A 158 -8.24 6.78 -11.55
N ILE A 159 -8.38 6.10 -10.42
CA ILE A 159 -7.50 6.25 -9.24
C ILE A 159 -6.07 5.93 -9.62
N HIS A 160 -5.85 4.84 -10.34
CA HIS A 160 -4.52 4.42 -10.78
C HIS A 160 -3.86 5.43 -11.73
N ILE A 161 -4.63 6.06 -12.63
CA ILE A 161 -4.15 7.12 -13.53
C ILE A 161 -3.77 8.38 -12.75
N SER A 162 -4.51 8.71 -11.70
CA SER A 162 -4.31 9.93 -10.89
C SER A 162 -3.26 9.82 -9.80
N GLU A 163 -2.62 8.66 -9.60
CA GLU A 163 -1.56 8.49 -8.61
C GLU A 163 -0.37 9.43 -8.86
N PRO A 164 0.08 10.19 -7.83
CA PRO A 164 1.15 11.19 -8.01
C PRO A 164 2.52 10.62 -8.35
N THR A 165 2.70 9.33 -8.22
CA THR A 165 3.98 8.63 -8.40
C THR A 165 4.29 8.22 -9.83
N ARG A 166 3.40 8.52 -10.79
CA ARG A 166 3.55 8.13 -12.19
C ARG A 166 4.18 9.19 -13.10
N HIS A 167 4.65 10.26 -12.52
CA HIS A 167 5.24 11.37 -13.27
C HIS A 167 6.73 11.49 -13.11
#